data_b3cc673e0f3d338edc97d08bef4e33cd
#
_entry.id   b3cc673e0f3d338edc97d08bef4e33cd
#
_cell.length_a   1.000
_cell.length_b   1.000
_cell.length_c   1.000
_cell.angle_alpha   90.00
_cell.angle_beta   90.00
_cell.angle_gamma   90.00
#
_symmetry.space_group_name_H-M   'P 1'
#
loop_
_entity.id
_entity.type
_entity.pdbx_description
1 polymer ?
#
loop_
_entity_poly.entity_id
_entity_poly.type
_entity_poly.pdbx_seq_one_letter_code
_entity_poly.pdbx_strand_id
1 'polypeptide(L)'
;MLRHRDTARQRYAAPFVNALNALARPVFGGDVDFQLSEELQVETRSHDGQTIDFGDLSGGAKEQLGILTRFAIAQLVAGGGAPVVIDDALGSTDATRLQLMSTLFDRVGRQAQVIVFTCMPGRFSRVPGRTELSMKKLKSV
;
A
#
# COMPACT_ATOMS: atom_id res chain seq x y z
N MET A 1 -23.67 -1.78 20.30
CA MET A 1 -22.87 -1.19 19.19
C MET A 1 -21.42 -0.95 19.55
N LEU A 2 -21.08 -0.38 20.69
CA LEU A 2 -19.69 -0.13 21.11
C LEU A 2 -18.85 -1.41 21.26
N ARG A 3 -19.39 -2.48 21.83
CA ARG A 3 -18.67 -3.76 22.04
C ARG A 3 -18.20 -4.45 20.75
N HIS A 4 -18.92 -4.32 19.64
CA HIS A 4 -18.52 -4.92 18.36
C HIS A 4 -17.36 -4.15 17.68
N ARG A 5 -17.29 -2.83 17.86
CA ARG A 5 -16.17 -2.02 17.37
C ARG A 5 -14.88 -2.32 18.15
N ASP A 6 -14.97 -2.39 19.47
CA ASP A 6 -13.83 -2.72 20.34
C ASP A 6 -13.28 -4.12 20.06
N THR A 7 -14.16 -5.11 19.82
CA THR A 7 -13.76 -6.48 19.49
C THR A 7 -13.08 -6.55 18.14
N ALA A 8 -13.60 -5.85 17.10
CA ALA A 8 -12.99 -5.78 15.79
C ALA A 8 -11.61 -5.10 15.85
N ARG A 9 -11.50 -3.98 16.57
CA ARG A 9 -10.25 -3.27 16.81
C ARG A 9 -9.21 -4.17 17.46
N GLN A 10 -9.57 -4.84 18.58
CA GLN A 10 -8.67 -5.76 19.29
C GLN A 10 -8.21 -6.92 18.38
N ARG A 11 -9.08 -7.39 17.49
CA ARG A 11 -8.80 -8.52 16.61
C ARG A 11 -7.91 -8.15 15.43
N TYR A 12 -8.04 -6.94 14.87
CA TYR A 12 -7.41 -6.56 13.60
C TYR A 12 -6.30 -5.52 13.72
N ALA A 13 -6.22 -4.74 14.80
CA ALA A 13 -5.23 -3.68 14.93
C ALA A 13 -3.79 -4.20 14.86
N ALA A 14 -3.43 -5.17 15.68
CA ALA A 14 -2.08 -5.72 15.69
C ALA A 14 -1.72 -6.45 14.38
N PRO A 15 -2.55 -7.35 13.82
CA PRO A 15 -2.28 -7.95 12.52
C PRO A 15 -2.14 -6.90 11.40
N PHE A 16 -2.95 -5.85 11.41
CA PHE A 16 -2.88 -4.79 10.40
C PHE A 16 -1.58 -3.98 10.50
N VAL A 17 -1.18 -3.53 11.69
CA VAL A 17 0.09 -2.83 11.90
C VAL A 17 1.26 -3.72 11.50
N ASN A 18 1.26 -4.99 11.87
CA ASN A 18 2.32 -5.93 11.53
C ASN A 18 2.44 -6.13 10.00
N ALA A 19 1.32 -6.29 9.31
CA ALA A 19 1.29 -6.40 7.85
C ALA A 19 1.77 -5.11 7.19
N LEU A 20 1.31 -3.96 7.67
CA LEU A 20 1.70 -2.64 7.15
C LEU A 20 3.20 -2.40 7.35
N ASN A 21 3.74 -2.66 8.53
CA ASN A 21 5.16 -2.54 8.83
C ASN A 21 6.01 -3.45 7.94
N ALA A 22 5.60 -4.70 7.75
CA ALA A 22 6.31 -5.65 6.90
C ALA A 22 6.38 -5.20 5.43
N LEU A 23 5.30 -4.60 4.93
CA LEU A 23 5.25 -4.02 3.58
C LEU A 23 6.03 -2.71 3.46
N ALA A 24 6.04 -1.90 4.52
CA ALA A 24 6.64 -0.57 4.52
C ALA A 24 8.16 -0.57 4.69
N ARG A 25 8.72 -1.53 5.42
CA ARG A 25 10.16 -1.61 5.69
C ARG A 25 11.04 -1.56 4.45
N PRO A 26 10.76 -2.28 3.38
CA PRO A 26 11.56 -2.20 2.15
C PRO A 26 11.50 -0.82 1.46
N VAL A 27 10.45 -0.04 1.70
CA VAL A 27 10.21 1.26 1.05
C VAL A 27 10.72 2.43 1.88
N PHE A 28 10.48 2.41 3.19
CA PHE A 28 10.78 3.54 4.08
C PHE A 28 11.98 3.32 4.99
N GLY A 29 12.36 2.08 5.27
CA GLY A 29 13.46 1.72 6.17
C GLY A 29 13.05 0.66 7.19
N GLY A 30 14.06 -0.11 7.67
CA GLY A 30 13.83 -1.28 8.51
C GLY A 30 13.24 -1.01 9.89
N ASP A 31 13.40 0.20 10.39
CA ASP A 31 12.90 0.69 11.69
C ASP A 31 11.54 1.40 11.59
N VAL A 32 10.92 1.45 10.41
CA VAL A 32 9.62 2.10 10.24
C VAL A 32 8.56 1.41 11.09
N ASP A 33 7.76 2.21 11.77
CA ASP A 33 6.59 1.77 12.54
C ASP A 33 5.45 2.76 12.41
N PHE A 34 4.21 2.26 12.52
CA PHE A 34 3.00 3.06 12.42
C PHE A 34 2.13 2.91 13.65
N GLN A 35 1.53 4.01 14.09
CA GLN A 35 0.49 4.01 15.09
C GLN A 35 -0.86 4.29 14.45
N LEU A 36 -1.87 3.60 14.95
CA LEU A 36 -3.24 3.68 14.47
C LEU A 36 -4.14 4.41 15.45
N SER A 37 -5.10 5.14 14.91
CA SER A 37 -6.23 5.69 15.66
C SER A 37 -7.18 4.58 16.14
N GLU A 38 -8.19 5.00 16.89
CA GLU A 38 -9.30 4.12 17.30
C GLU A 38 -10.09 3.55 16.11
N GLU A 39 -10.12 4.29 15.00
CA GLU A 39 -10.78 3.88 13.76
C GLU A 39 -9.88 3.06 12.83
N LEU A 40 -8.71 2.61 13.30
CA LEU A 40 -7.72 1.85 12.51
C LEU A 40 -7.12 2.65 11.32
N GLN A 41 -7.07 3.97 11.46
CA GLN A 41 -6.38 4.83 10.50
C GLN A 41 -4.96 5.12 10.96
N VAL A 42 -4.03 5.25 10.04
CA VAL A 42 -2.65 5.63 10.38
C VAL A 42 -2.61 7.07 10.88
N GLU A 43 -2.18 7.26 12.11
CA GLU A 43 -2.00 8.58 12.73
C GLU A 43 -0.57 9.08 12.62
N THR A 44 0.40 8.21 12.91
CA THR A 44 1.81 8.60 12.89
C THR A 44 2.68 7.55 12.21
N ARG A 45 3.82 8.04 11.69
CA ARG A 45 4.92 7.20 11.22
C ARG A 45 6.17 7.53 12.00
N SER A 46 6.78 6.53 12.61
CA SER A 46 8.11 6.63 13.22
C SER A 46 9.17 6.03 12.30
N HIS A 47 10.29 6.72 12.16
CA HIS A 47 11.46 6.30 11.38
C HIS A 47 12.70 7.11 11.83
N ASP A 48 13.85 6.48 11.95
CA ASP A 48 15.10 7.10 12.41
C ASP A 48 14.95 7.89 13.73
N GLY A 49 14.16 7.38 14.66
CA GLY A 49 13.91 8.02 15.95
C GLY A 49 13.00 9.26 15.88
N GLN A 50 12.48 9.59 14.73
CA GLN A 50 11.51 10.69 14.53
C GLN A 50 10.11 10.14 14.32
N THR A 51 9.14 10.78 14.95
CA THR A 51 7.72 10.49 14.75
C THR A 51 7.06 11.68 14.05
N ILE A 52 6.37 11.42 12.96
CA ILE A 52 5.72 12.42 12.11
C ILE A 52 4.25 12.07 12.01
N ASP A 53 3.39 13.06 12.22
CA ASP A 53 1.95 12.91 12.02
C ASP A 53 1.64 12.65 10.55
N PHE A 54 0.63 11.84 10.29
CA PHE A 54 0.21 11.51 8.91
C PHE A 54 -0.07 12.78 8.09
N GLY A 55 -0.67 13.79 8.71
CA GLY A 55 -0.96 15.09 8.07
C GLY A 55 0.28 15.78 7.52
N ASP A 56 1.43 15.62 8.18
CA ASP A 56 2.69 16.29 7.86
C ASP A 56 3.59 15.50 6.89
N LEU A 57 3.17 14.29 6.52
CA LEU A 57 3.88 13.52 5.49
C LEU A 57 3.81 14.21 4.13
N SER A 58 4.86 14.04 3.31
CA SER A 58 4.84 14.50 1.92
C SER A 58 3.72 13.82 1.12
N GLY A 59 3.27 14.47 0.05
CA GLY A 59 2.25 13.91 -0.83
C GLY A 59 2.63 12.53 -1.37
N GLY A 60 3.89 12.35 -1.79
CA GLY A 60 4.40 11.06 -2.24
C GLY A 60 4.40 10.00 -1.14
N ALA A 61 4.75 10.36 0.09
CA ALA A 61 4.72 9.44 1.22
C ALA A 61 3.28 9.02 1.58
N LYS A 62 2.34 9.96 1.56
CA LYS A 62 0.90 9.67 1.78
C LYS A 62 0.36 8.71 0.72
N GLU A 63 0.70 8.94 -0.54
CA GLU A 63 0.28 8.11 -1.66
C GLU A 63 0.83 6.68 -1.54
N GLN A 64 2.12 6.54 -1.26
CA GLN A 64 2.76 5.25 -1.03
C GLN A 64 2.13 4.52 0.15
N LEU A 65 1.93 5.21 1.27
CA LEU A 65 1.30 4.64 2.46
C LEU A 65 -0.15 4.21 2.20
N GLY A 66 -0.89 4.94 1.38
CA GLY A 66 -2.23 4.55 0.94
C GLY A 66 -2.24 3.23 0.17
N ILE A 67 -1.26 3.01 -0.70
CA ILE A 67 -1.08 1.74 -1.43
C ILE A 67 -0.72 0.60 -0.46
N LEU A 68 0.25 0.84 0.43
CA LEU A 68 0.68 -0.15 1.43
C LEU A 68 -0.48 -0.57 2.34
N THR A 69 -1.33 0.38 2.74
CA THR A 69 -2.53 0.13 3.53
C THR A 69 -3.50 -0.82 2.80
N ARG A 70 -3.74 -0.57 1.51
CA ARG A 70 -4.58 -1.46 0.68
C ARG A 70 -4.00 -2.86 0.58
N PHE A 71 -2.70 -3.00 0.39
CA PHE A 71 -2.02 -4.28 0.37
C PHE A 71 -2.10 -5.00 1.71
N ALA A 72 -1.90 -4.29 2.83
CA ALA A 72 -2.02 -4.86 4.16
C ALA A 72 -3.44 -5.37 4.43
N ILE A 73 -4.47 -4.60 4.09
CA ILE A 73 -5.87 -5.01 4.22
C ILE A 73 -6.15 -6.26 3.36
N ALA A 74 -5.68 -6.27 2.10
CA ALA A 74 -5.89 -7.41 1.21
C ALA A 74 -5.25 -8.70 1.75
N GLN A 75 -4.11 -8.62 2.43
CA GLN A 75 -3.47 -9.76 3.08
C GLN A 75 -4.28 -10.29 4.27
N LEU A 76 -5.00 -9.44 4.97
CA LEU A 76 -5.82 -9.83 6.13
C LEU A 76 -7.18 -10.39 5.73
N VAL A 77 -7.70 -9.95 4.59
CA VAL A 77 -9.01 -10.39 4.06
C VAL A 77 -8.81 -11.60 3.16
N ALA A 78 -9.73 -12.55 3.22
CA ALA A 78 -9.75 -13.75 2.35
C ALA A 78 -8.43 -14.56 2.34
N GLY A 79 -7.68 -14.57 3.45
CA GLY A 79 -6.43 -15.32 3.55
C GLY A 79 -5.33 -14.84 2.60
N GLY A 80 -5.36 -13.56 2.20
CA GLY A 80 -4.36 -12.92 1.36
C GLY A 80 -4.63 -12.94 -0.13
N GLY A 81 -5.74 -13.56 -0.59
CA GLY A 81 -6.07 -13.66 -2.02
C GLY A 81 -6.99 -12.57 -2.58
N ALA A 82 -7.35 -11.56 -1.79
CA ALA A 82 -8.24 -10.49 -2.26
C ALA A 82 -7.56 -9.63 -3.35
N PRO A 83 -8.24 -9.35 -4.48
CA PRO A 83 -7.70 -8.47 -5.51
C PRO A 83 -7.59 -7.03 -5.01
N VAL A 84 -6.55 -6.32 -5.46
CA VAL A 84 -6.31 -4.92 -5.13
C VAL A 84 -6.40 -4.08 -6.39
N VAL A 85 -7.23 -3.05 -6.37
CA VAL A 85 -7.35 -2.07 -7.45
C VAL A 85 -6.70 -0.76 -7.01
N ILE A 86 -5.83 -0.24 -7.85
CA ILE A 86 -5.13 1.03 -7.66
C ILE A 86 -5.43 1.92 -8.87
N ASP A 87 -5.92 3.12 -8.59
CA ASP A 87 -6.28 4.10 -9.62
C ASP A 87 -5.34 5.31 -9.51
N ASP A 88 -4.65 5.60 -10.62
CA ASP A 88 -3.80 6.77 -10.86
C ASP A 88 -2.86 7.11 -9.69
N ALA A 89 -1.95 6.18 -9.37
CA ALA A 89 -1.05 6.29 -8.23
C ALA A 89 0.41 6.51 -8.63
N LEU A 90 1.23 6.90 -7.64
CA LEU A 90 2.67 7.11 -7.73
C LEU A 90 3.09 8.32 -8.59
N GLY A 91 2.18 9.28 -8.79
CA GLY A 91 2.47 10.51 -9.54
C GLY A 91 3.57 11.38 -8.91
N SER A 92 3.61 11.44 -7.58
CA SER A 92 4.56 12.26 -6.81
C SER A 92 5.71 11.46 -6.20
N THR A 93 5.95 10.23 -6.65
CA THR A 93 6.98 9.36 -6.10
C THR A 93 8.31 9.57 -6.85
N ASP A 94 9.40 9.75 -6.09
CA ASP A 94 10.76 9.85 -6.64
C ASP A 94 11.23 8.51 -7.26
N ALA A 95 12.28 8.59 -8.09
CA ALA A 95 12.75 7.43 -8.86
C ALA A 95 13.22 6.26 -7.98
N THR A 96 13.87 6.54 -6.85
CA THR A 96 14.38 5.51 -5.93
C THR A 96 13.22 4.76 -5.27
N ARG A 97 12.26 5.49 -4.72
CA ARG A 97 11.07 4.89 -4.11
C ARG A 97 10.16 4.22 -5.13
N LEU A 98 10.08 4.76 -6.35
CA LEU A 98 9.35 4.11 -7.43
C LEU A 98 9.92 2.72 -7.75
N GLN A 99 11.22 2.56 -7.70
CA GLN A 99 11.86 1.25 -7.88
C GLN A 99 11.54 0.30 -6.72
N LEU A 100 11.58 0.77 -5.48
CA LEU A 100 11.21 -0.01 -4.30
C LEU A 100 9.73 -0.42 -4.34
N MET A 101 8.85 0.50 -4.73
CA MET A 101 7.43 0.21 -4.92
C MET A 101 7.21 -0.81 -6.05
N SER A 102 7.97 -0.75 -7.14
CA SER A 102 7.89 -1.73 -8.23
C SER A 102 8.23 -3.14 -7.76
N THR A 103 9.24 -3.29 -6.92
CA THR A 103 9.60 -4.56 -6.28
C THR A 103 8.48 -5.07 -5.37
N LEU A 104 7.86 -4.16 -4.63
CA LEU A 104 6.74 -4.50 -3.76
C LEU A 104 5.50 -4.95 -4.57
N PHE A 105 5.19 -4.27 -5.68
CA PHE A 105 4.12 -4.69 -6.59
C PHE A 105 4.33 -6.10 -7.13
N ASP A 106 5.55 -6.46 -7.53
CA ASP A 106 5.89 -7.82 -7.95
C ASP A 106 5.65 -8.84 -6.82
N ARG A 107 6.13 -8.53 -5.62
CA ARG A 107 5.98 -9.40 -4.46
C ARG A 107 4.51 -9.63 -4.10
N VAL A 108 3.71 -8.58 -4.03
CA VAL A 108 2.28 -8.66 -3.72
C VAL A 108 1.53 -9.34 -4.87
N GLY A 109 1.89 -9.05 -6.11
CA GLY A 109 1.28 -9.65 -7.30
C GLY A 109 1.47 -11.16 -7.44
N ARG A 110 2.44 -11.74 -6.74
CA ARG A 110 2.61 -13.21 -6.64
C ARG A 110 1.61 -13.87 -5.68
N GLN A 111 1.01 -13.10 -4.78
CA GLN A 111 0.08 -13.58 -3.76
C GLN A 111 -1.37 -13.18 -4.04
N ALA A 112 -1.57 -12.05 -4.71
CA ALA A 112 -2.88 -11.50 -5.00
C ALA A 112 -2.88 -10.81 -6.38
N GLN A 113 -4.06 -10.70 -6.99
CA GLN A 113 -4.19 -9.94 -8.24
C GLN A 113 -4.11 -8.44 -7.93
N VAL A 114 -3.16 -7.75 -8.55
CA VAL A 114 -3.07 -6.29 -8.48
C VAL A 114 -3.42 -5.69 -9.84
N ILE A 115 -4.42 -4.83 -9.86
CA ILE A 115 -4.90 -4.14 -11.06
C ILE A 115 -4.60 -2.66 -10.88
N VAL A 116 -3.85 -2.09 -11.83
CA VAL A 116 -3.50 -0.67 -11.83
C VAL A 116 -4.12 0.01 -13.05
N PHE A 117 -4.94 1.02 -12.80
CA PHE A 117 -5.39 1.96 -13.83
C PHE A 117 -4.48 3.18 -13.82
N THR A 118 -3.88 3.52 -14.94
CA THR A 118 -2.97 4.65 -15.02
C THR A 118 -2.96 5.31 -16.40
N CYS A 119 -2.82 6.63 -16.42
CA CYS A 119 -2.50 7.38 -17.63
C CYS A 119 -0.99 7.46 -17.89
N MET A 120 -0.16 6.99 -16.94
CA MET A 120 1.31 7.03 -17.01
C MET A 120 1.91 5.62 -16.88
N PRO A 121 1.73 4.73 -17.88
CA PRO A 121 2.15 3.33 -17.79
C PRO A 121 3.67 3.17 -17.59
N GLY A 122 4.47 4.14 -18.04
CA GLY A 122 5.92 4.14 -17.84
C GLY A 122 6.36 4.09 -16.38
N ARG A 123 5.54 4.57 -15.44
CA ARG A 123 5.83 4.48 -14.00
C ARG A 123 5.86 3.05 -13.47
N PHE A 124 5.13 2.16 -14.13
CA PHE A 124 5.06 0.74 -13.76
C PHE A 124 5.93 -0.16 -14.66
N SER A 125 6.75 0.44 -15.53
CA SER A 125 7.58 -0.30 -16.50
C SER A 125 8.58 -1.25 -15.85
N ARG A 126 9.00 -0.97 -14.61
CA ARG A 126 9.95 -1.79 -13.84
C ARG A 126 9.31 -2.89 -13.00
N VAL A 127 7.98 -3.01 -12.99
CA VAL A 127 7.31 -4.12 -12.31
C VAL A 127 7.50 -5.39 -13.12
N PRO A 128 8.23 -6.40 -12.58
CA PRO A 128 8.44 -7.65 -13.30
C PRO A 128 7.13 -8.42 -13.51
N GLY A 129 7.02 -9.13 -14.62
CA GLY A 129 5.87 -10.02 -14.88
C GLY A 129 4.52 -9.33 -15.05
N ARG A 130 4.48 -8.00 -15.17
CA ARG A 130 3.23 -7.27 -15.41
C ARG A 130 2.66 -7.60 -16.79
N THR A 131 1.35 -7.58 -16.87
CA THR A 131 0.62 -7.58 -18.15
C THR A 131 0.10 -6.17 -18.40
N GLU A 132 0.41 -5.59 -19.55
CA GLU A 132 -0.04 -4.26 -19.93
C GLU A 132 -1.18 -4.35 -20.94
N LEU A 133 -2.29 -3.72 -20.61
CA LEU A 133 -3.49 -3.66 -21.45
C LEU A 133 -3.77 -2.21 -21.85
N SER A 134 -3.88 -1.97 -23.16
CA SER A 134 -4.25 -0.65 -23.68
C SER A 134 -5.77 -0.54 -23.81
N MET A 135 -6.38 0.42 -23.09
CA MET A 135 -7.81 0.67 -23.17
C MET A 135 -8.27 1.06 -24.58
N LYS A 136 -7.41 1.68 -25.40
CA LYS A 136 -7.70 1.97 -26.80
C LYS A 136 -7.90 0.69 -27.62
N LYS A 137 -7.07 -0.33 -27.40
CA LYS A 137 -7.18 -1.62 -28.08
C LYS A 137 -8.40 -2.42 -27.60
N LEU A 138 -8.79 -2.29 -26.34
CA LEU A 138 -9.96 -2.98 -25.79
C LEU A 138 -11.28 -2.40 -26.32
N LYS A 139 -11.32 -1.12 -26.67
CA LYS A 139 -12.52 -0.46 -27.23
C LYS A 139 -12.75 -0.76 -28.71
N SER A 140 -11.78 -1.32 -29.41
CA SER A 140 -11.85 -1.63 -30.83
C SER A 140 -12.25 -3.08 -31.14
N VAL A 141 -12.66 -3.81 -30.12
CA VAL A 141 -13.14 -5.20 -30.25
C VAL A 141 -14.68 -5.25 -30.30
#